data_d37d5c51bcf8b6fc274efbb33d066b78
#
_entry.id   d37d5c51bcf8b6fc274efbb33d066b78
#
_cell.length_a   1.000
_cell.length_b   1.000
_cell.length_c   1.000
_cell.angle_alpha   90.00
_cell.angle_beta   90.00
_cell.angle_gamma   90.00
#
_symmetry.space_group_name_H-M   'P 1'
#
loop_
_entity.id
_entity.type
_entity.pdbx_description
1 polymer ?
#
loop_
_entity_poly.entity_id
_entity_poly.type
_entity_poly.pdbx_seq_one_letter_code
_entity_poly.pdbx_strand_id
1 'polypeptide(L)'
;GGLKVSKLTLNANNPVEPREDLTATLGIGYYMIGAGRRYVVELDPEAAALADWNPEAIHEAGTTGELTVVLTDGTTTMTLTAPRVQLLPMGDGVRGSKLIYANWRAQCNHDAGDDDIDILVA
;
A
#
# COMPACT_ATOMS: atom_id res chain seq x y z
N GLY A 1 11.77 -15.47 6.76
CA GLY A 1 10.42 -15.44 7.33
C GLY A 1 9.73 -14.13 7.09
N GLY A 2 8.41 -14.20 6.95
CA GLY A 2 7.59 -13.01 6.78
C GLY A 2 7.36 -12.28 8.10
N LEU A 3 6.99 -11.01 7.98
CA LEU A 3 6.58 -10.21 9.13
C LEU A 3 5.22 -10.70 9.65
N LYS A 4 5.03 -10.68 10.95
CA LYS A 4 3.74 -11.00 11.57
C LYS A 4 2.91 -9.73 11.69
N VAL A 5 1.75 -9.74 11.06
CA VAL A 5 0.81 -8.63 11.05
C VAL A 5 -0.58 -9.11 11.47
N SER A 6 -1.38 -8.25 12.10
CA SER A 6 -2.76 -8.55 12.45
C SER A 6 -3.77 -7.70 11.68
N LYS A 7 -3.32 -6.65 11.03
CA LYS A 7 -4.18 -5.71 10.31
C LYS A 7 -3.53 -5.26 9.00
N LEU A 8 -4.33 -5.25 7.97
CA LEU A 8 -3.97 -4.71 6.65
C LEU A 8 -5.03 -3.70 6.24
N THR A 9 -4.60 -2.52 5.86
CA THR A 9 -5.47 -1.50 5.25
C THR A 9 -4.88 -1.05 3.93
N LEU A 10 -5.68 -1.08 2.89
CA LEU A 10 -5.32 -0.54 1.58
C LEU A 10 -6.14 0.72 1.32
N ASN A 11 -5.46 1.84 1.18
CA ASN A 11 -6.06 3.10 0.79
C ASN A 11 -5.81 3.33 -0.70
N ALA A 12 -6.86 3.18 -1.50
CA ALA A 12 -6.83 3.47 -2.93
C ALA A 12 -7.28 4.91 -3.16
N ASN A 13 -6.35 5.83 -3.16
CA ASN A 13 -6.63 7.23 -3.42
C ASN A 13 -6.58 7.48 -4.93
N ASN A 14 -7.75 7.36 -5.57
CA ASN A 14 -7.92 7.47 -7.01
C ASN A 14 -8.91 8.61 -7.31
N PRO A 15 -8.45 9.87 -7.39
CA PRO A 15 -9.33 11.00 -7.60
C PRO A 15 -9.95 10.94 -9.00
N VAL A 16 -11.28 11.09 -9.06
CA VAL A 16 -12.05 11.16 -10.29
C VAL A 16 -12.70 12.53 -10.37
N GLU A 17 -12.50 13.25 -11.47
CA GLU A 17 -13.07 14.57 -11.69
C GLU A 17 -14.04 14.55 -12.89
N PRO A 18 -15.21 15.21 -12.77
CA PRO A 18 -16.09 15.39 -13.91
C PRO A 18 -15.50 16.45 -14.85
N ARG A 19 -15.49 16.16 -16.13
CA ARG A 19 -15.18 17.17 -17.14
C ARG A 19 -16.45 17.94 -17.49
N GLU A 20 -16.46 19.22 -17.18
CA GLU A 20 -17.55 20.11 -17.59
C GLU A 20 -17.52 20.31 -19.11
N ASP A 21 -18.69 20.15 -19.74
CA ASP A 21 -18.86 20.30 -21.17
C ASP A 21 -20.22 20.92 -21.46
N LEU A 22 -20.21 22.13 -21.97
CA LEU A 22 -21.42 22.89 -22.31
C LEU A 22 -22.25 22.24 -23.42
N THR A 23 -21.63 21.36 -24.21
CA THR A 23 -22.31 20.66 -25.32
C THR A 23 -22.95 19.35 -24.85
N ALA A 24 -22.63 18.88 -23.66
CA ALA A 24 -23.23 17.69 -23.09
C ALA A 24 -24.59 17.99 -22.49
N THR A 25 -25.54 17.04 -22.58
CA THR A 25 -26.93 17.20 -22.13
C THR A 25 -27.04 17.57 -20.64
N LEU A 26 -26.17 17.09 -19.80
CA LEU A 26 -26.12 17.35 -18.36
C LEU A 26 -24.97 18.27 -17.94
N GLY A 27 -24.29 18.91 -18.89
CA GLY A 27 -23.13 19.75 -18.60
C GLY A 27 -21.84 19.00 -18.25
N ILE A 28 -21.84 17.67 -18.22
CA ILE A 28 -20.71 16.81 -17.94
C ILE A 28 -20.52 15.85 -19.10
N GLY A 29 -19.40 15.97 -19.82
CA GLY A 29 -19.11 15.12 -20.96
C GLY A 29 -18.63 13.72 -20.56
N TYR A 30 -17.71 13.63 -19.58
CA TYR A 30 -17.20 12.39 -19.02
C TYR A 30 -16.43 12.66 -17.72
N TYR A 31 -16.11 11.60 -16.99
CA TYR A 31 -15.26 11.66 -15.81
C TYR A 31 -13.82 11.33 -16.17
N MET A 32 -12.89 12.06 -15.58
CA MET A 32 -11.45 11.85 -15.75
C MET A 32 -10.84 11.40 -14.43
N ILE A 33 -9.81 10.58 -14.51
CA ILE A 33 -8.95 10.32 -13.36
C ILE A 33 -8.09 11.56 -13.15
N GLY A 34 -8.22 12.17 -11.98
CA GLY A 34 -7.41 13.33 -11.60
C GLY A 34 -5.94 12.96 -11.44
N ALA A 35 -5.09 13.97 -11.43
CA ALA A 35 -3.66 13.77 -11.17
C ALA A 35 -3.43 13.25 -9.75
N GLY A 36 -2.43 12.36 -9.59
CA GLY A 36 -1.97 11.93 -8.27
C GLY A 36 -2.68 10.69 -7.71
N ARG A 37 -3.05 9.72 -8.55
CA ARG A 37 -3.41 8.39 -8.07
C ARG A 37 -2.33 7.86 -7.13
N ARG A 38 -2.74 7.46 -5.93
CA ARG A 38 -1.82 7.05 -4.90
C ARG A 38 -2.40 5.93 -4.06
N TYR A 39 -1.77 4.77 -4.13
CA TYR A 39 -2.10 3.64 -3.26
C TYR A 39 -1.15 3.63 -2.06
N VAL A 40 -1.70 3.46 -0.87
CA VAL A 40 -0.95 3.34 0.38
C VAL A 40 -1.43 2.10 1.11
N VAL A 41 -0.48 1.23 1.46
CA VAL A 41 -0.74 0.04 2.29
C VAL A 41 -0.31 0.35 3.71
N GLU A 42 -1.20 0.09 4.67
CA GLU A 42 -0.95 0.24 6.10
C GLU A 42 -0.94 -1.14 6.76
N LEU A 43 0.06 -1.40 7.57
CA LEU A 43 0.24 -2.64 8.33
C LEU A 43 0.55 -2.33 9.79
N ASP A 44 0.48 -3.36 10.64
CA ASP A 44 0.91 -3.32 12.03
C ASP A 44 1.94 -4.42 12.34
N PRO A 45 3.10 -4.45 11.65
CA PRO A 45 4.04 -5.55 11.81
C PRO A 45 4.65 -5.56 13.21
N GLU A 46 4.86 -6.77 13.75
CA GLU A 46 5.63 -6.94 14.98
C GLU A 46 7.08 -6.51 14.76
N ALA A 47 7.68 -5.86 15.76
CA ALA A 47 9.06 -5.44 15.70
C ALA A 47 9.98 -6.65 15.60
N ALA A 48 10.94 -6.60 14.69
CA ALA A 48 11.98 -7.59 14.50
C ALA A 48 13.34 -7.05 14.97
N ALA A 49 14.30 -7.93 15.13
CA ALA A 49 15.68 -7.50 15.38
C ALA A 49 16.20 -6.68 14.19
N LEU A 50 16.93 -5.60 14.45
CA LEU A 50 17.45 -4.72 13.39
C LEU A 50 18.37 -5.45 12.41
N ALA A 51 19.01 -6.54 12.84
CA ALA A 51 19.83 -7.38 11.98
C ALA A 51 18.98 -8.16 10.95
N ASP A 52 17.74 -8.46 11.30
CA ASP A 52 16.83 -9.18 10.42
C ASP A 52 16.05 -8.25 9.51
N TRP A 53 15.63 -7.11 10.04
CA TRP A 53 14.88 -6.11 9.29
C TRP A 53 14.96 -4.74 9.97
N ASN A 54 15.44 -3.74 9.23
CA ASN A 54 15.55 -2.37 9.70
C ASN A 54 14.75 -1.41 8.79
N PRO A 55 13.46 -1.18 9.08
CA PRO A 55 12.61 -0.34 8.25
C PRO A 55 13.00 1.14 8.29
N GLU A 56 13.57 1.62 9.39
CA GLU A 56 14.02 3.02 9.49
C GLU A 56 15.15 3.32 8.51
N ALA A 57 16.15 2.43 8.45
CA ALA A 57 17.25 2.59 7.49
C ALA A 57 16.77 2.50 6.04
N ILE A 58 15.79 1.64 5.76
CA ILE A 58 15.17 1.55 4.42
C ILE A 58 14.45 2.86 4.09
N HIS A 59 13.72 3.42 5.05
CA HIS A 59 13.03 4.69 4.86
C HIS A 59 14.00 5.85 4.65
N GLU A 60 15.02 5.98 5.48
CA GLU A 60 16.04 7.03 5.38
C GLU A 60 16.80 6.98 4.04
N ALA A 61 17.11 5.79 3.58
CA ALA A 61 17.76 5.60 2.29
C ALA A 61 16.85 5.86 1.09
N GLY A 62 15.53 5.98 1.29
CA GLY A 62 14.55 6.11 0.21
C GLY A 62 14.50 4.89 -0.71
N THR A 63 14.90 3.73 -0.21
CA THR A 63 14.96 2.49 -0.98
C THR A 63 13.56 2.00 -1.31
N THR A 64 13.36 1.56 -2.55
CA THR A 64 12.13 0.90 -2.99
C THR A 64 12.31 -0.60 -3.03
N GLY A 65 11.23 -1.34 -2.82
CA GLY A 65 11.22 -2.80 -2.88
C GLY A 65 9.84 -3.35 -3.20
N GLU A 66 9.74 -4.65 -3.30
CA GLU A 66 8.47 -5.33 -3.50
C GLU A 66 7.78 -5.62 -2.17
N LEU A 67 6.48 -5.39 -2.11
CA LEU A 67 5.63 -5.84 -1.01
C LEU A 67 4.70 -6.94 -1.53
N THR A 68 4.72 -8.09 -0.87
CA THR A 68 3.80 -9.18 -1.12
C THR A 68 3.07 -9.55 0.17
N VAL A 69 1.74 -9.54 0.12
CA VAL A 69 0.88 -9.98 1.23
C VAL A 69 0.03 -11.15 0.78
N VAL A 70 0.10 -12.25 1.50
CA VAL A 70 -0.66 -13.46 1.20
C VAL A 70 -1.65 -13.72 2.34
N LEU A 71 -2.92 -13.77 1.99
CA LEU A 71 -4.02 -14.11 2.89
C LEU A 71 -4.66 -15.41 2.41
N THR A 72 -4.76 -16.39 3.29
CA THR A 72 -5.36 -17.69 2.96
C THR A 72 -6.26 -18.20 4.08
N ASP A 73 -7.35 -18.84 3.70
CA ASP A 73 -8.21 -19.61 4.60
C ASP A 73 -7.97 -21.11 4.50
N GLY A 74 -6.93 -21.54 3.77
CA GLY A 74 -6.60 -22.93 3.50
C GLY A 74 -7.21 -23.48 2.21
N THR A 75 -8.17 -22.80 1.62
CA THR A 75 -8.82 -23.18 0.36
C THR A 75 -8.64 -22.12 -0.70
N THR A 76 -8.89 -20.88 -0.33
CA THR A 76 -8.74 -19.72 -1.22
C THR A 76 -7.56 -18.87 -0.74
N THR A 77 -6.77 -18.41 -1.67
CA THR A 77 -5.63 -17.53 -1.40
C THR A 77 -5.81 -16.21 -2.14
N MET A 78 -5.67 -15.11 -1.40
CA MET A 78 -5.58 -13.78 -1.97
C MET A 78 -4.14 -13.28 -1.83
N THR A 79 -3.52 -12.93 -2.94
CA THR A 79 -2.17 -12.37 -2.98
C THR A 79 -2.24 -10.92 -3.45
N LEU A 80 -1.73 -10.02 -2.63
CA LEU A 80 -1.57 -8.62 -2.97
C LEU A 80 -0.09 -8.38 -3.22
N THR A 81 0.25 -7.88 -4.39
CA THR A 81 1.63 -7.58 -4.79
C THR A 81 1.73 -6.12 -5.21
N ALA A 82 2.67 -5.41 -4.63
CA ALA A 82 3.06 -4.07 -5.05
C ALA A 82 4.54 -4.11 -5.44
N PRO A 83 4.87 -3.99 -6.73
CA PRO A 83 6.22 -4.25 -7.23
C PRO A 83 7.23 -3.20 -6.77
N ARG A 84 6.78 -2.00 -6.48
CA ARG A 84 7.66 -0.91 -6.05
C ARG A 84 7.01 -0.09 -4.96
N VAL A 85 7.34 -0.38 -3.71
CA VAL A 85 6.87 0.37 -2.56
C VAL A 85 8.00 1.17 -1.91
N GLN A 86 7.65 2.31 -1.37
CA GLN A 86 8.53 3.15 -0.57
C GLN A 86 7.93 3.33 0.82
N LEU A 87 8.73 3.07 1.85
CA LEU A 87 8.28 3.25 3.22
C LEU A 87 8.10 4.73 3.55
N LEU A 88 7.02 5.04 4.23
CA LEU A 88 6.75 6.36 4.80
C LEU A 88 7.21 6.40 6.27
N PRO A 89 7.35 7.60 6.87
CA PRO A 89 7.74 7.71 8.27
C PRO A 89 6.85 6.88 9.19
N MET A 90 7.45 6.20 10.15
CA MET A 90 6.78 5.31 11.09
C MET A 90 7.26 5.59 12.51
N GLY A 91 6.54 5.05 13.49
CA GLY A 91 6.89 5.11 14.89
C GLY A 91 6.81 3.74 15.56
N ASP A 92 6.98 3.72 16.86
CA ASP A 92 6.83 2.54 17.69
C ASP A 92 5.47 2.50 18.35
N GLY A 93 4.97 1.31 18.60
CA GLY A 93 3.70 1.08 19.27
C GLY A 93 3.68 -0.26 20.00
N VAL A 94 2.56 -0.54 20.67
CA VAL A 94 2.37 -1.77 21.43
C VAL A 94 1.06 -2.43 21.02
N ARG A 95 1.11 -3.73 20.76
CA ARG A 95 -0.06 -4.57 20.53
C ARG A 95 -0.05 -5.71 21.54
N GLY A 96 -0.94 -5.60 22.56
CA GLY A 96 -0.88 -6.49 23.71
C GLY A 96 0.44 -6.31 24.47
N SER A 97 1.24 -7.36 24.59
CA SER A 97 2.57 -7.32 25.21
C SER A 97 3.73 -7.23 24.21
N LYS A 98 3.43 -7.03 22.91
CA LYS A 98 4.42 -7.02 21.84
C LYS A 98 4.64 -5.63 21.28
N LEU A 99 5.88 -5.32 20.97
CA LEU A 99 6.24 -4.12 20.22
C LEU A 99 5.87 -4.28 18.76
N ILE A 100 5.30 -3.24 18.18
CA ILE A 100 4.98 -3.16 16.76
C ILE A 100 5.54 -1.87 16.18
N TYR A 101 5.70 -1.83 14.87
CA TYR A 101 5.94 -0.59 14.16
C TYR A 101 4.61 0.14 13.95
N ALA A 102 4.38 1.20 14.72
CA ALA A 102 3.18 2.00 14.59
C ALA A 102 3.23 2.86 13.33
N ASN A 103 2.06 3.05 12.69
CA ASN A 103 1.95 3.84 11.45
C ASN A 103 2.83 3.34 10.31
N TRP A 104 3.10 2.04 10.28
CA TRP A 104 3.83 1.45 9.16
C TRP A 104 3.00 1.59 7.88
N ARG A 105 3.49 2.39 6.97
CA ARG A 105 2.83 2.68 5.71
C ARG A 105 3.83 2.58 4.57
N ALA A 106 3.38 2.03 3.45
CA ALA A 106 4.14 1.96 2.24
C ALA A 106 3.36 2.59 1.09
N GLN A 107 3.98 3.51 0.39
CA GLN A 107 3.42 4.07 -0.83
C GLN A 107 3.74 3.15 -2.00
N CYS A 108 2.71 2.73 -2.73
CA CYS A 108 2.87 1.90 -3.91
C CYS A 108 3.11 2.79 -5.13
N ASN A 109 4.24 2.61 -5.76
CA ASN A 109 4.61 3.31 -6.99
C ASN A 109 4.51 2.35 -8.18
N HIS A 110 4.25 2.89 -9.36
CA HIS A 110 4.30 2.10 -10.58
C HIS A 110 5.76 1.75 -10.95
N ASP A 111 5.96 0.60 -11.55
CA ASP A 111 7.24 0.17 -12.10
C ASP A 111 7.22 0.26 -13.63
N ALA A 112 6.20 -0.26 -14.28
CA ALA A 112 6.09 -0.33 -15.73
C ALA A 112 4.65 -0.06 -16.23
N GLY A 113 4.03 1.04 -15.82
CA GLY A 113 2.67 1.40 -16.22
C GLY A 113 1.67 1.38 -15.07
N ASP A 114 0.52 0.74 -15.24
CA ASP A 114 -0.56 0.69 -14.25
C ASP A 114 -0.42 -0.50 -13.28
N ASP A 115 0.78 -0.75 -12.81
CA ASP A 115 1.14 -1.88 -11.95
C ASP A 115 1.45 -1.49 -10.50
N ASP A 116 0.90 -0.38 -10.02
CA ASP A 116 1.09 0.11 -8.66
C ASP A 116 0.75 -0.98 -7.63
N ILE A 117 -0.29 -1.75 -7.89
CA ILE A 117 -0.75 -2.85 -7.04
C ILE A 117 -1.48 -3.89 -7.89
N ASP A 118 -1.27 -5.16 -7.57
CA ASP A 118 -1.96 -6.29 -8.17
C ASP A 118 -2.60 -7.15 -7.08
N ILE A 119 -3.83 -7.59 -7.30
CA ILE A 119 -4.55 -8.47 -6.38
C ILE A 119 -5.01 -9.70 -7.15
N LEU A 120 -4.47 -10.85 -6.78
CA LEU A 120 -4.81 -12.14 -7.33
C LEU A 120 -5.59 -12.97 -6.31
N VAL A 121 -6.72 -13.51 -6.72
CA VAL A 121 -7.51 -14.47 -5.93
C VAL A 121 -7.52 -15.80 -6.65
N ALA A 122 -7.10 -16.83 -5.95
CA ALA A 122 -7.01 -18.16 -6.50
C ALA A 122 -7.42 -19.28 -5.53
#